data_eefc8520635429df1c3e4048498f0225
#
_entry.id   eefc8520635429df1c3e4048498f0225
#
_cell.length_a   1.000
_cell.length_b   1.000
_cell.length_c   1.000
_cell.angle_alpha   90.00
_cell.angle_beta   90.00
_cell.angle_gamma   90.00
#
_symmetry.space_group_name_H-M   'P 1'
#
loop_
_entity.id
_entity.type
_entity.pdbx_description
1 polymer ?
#
loop_
_entity_poly.entity_id
_entity_poly.type
_entity_poly.pdbx_seq_one_letter_code
_entity_poly.pdbx_strand_id
1 'polypeptide(L)'
;NNKSKNKKFYDPVTNMDKNFEKFIRNIIVTEFPKNAIVGEEFLEKYSNSNYKWFIDPIDGTKAFMVGAPTWSNLIGLTYKNQPDLGLANFPDLNKFYINDQKKSYLINKNKKILKTSKENNLKKCKIIGHLHEVLFLKKNKKELKKIISSVSYFGAATFDALNFCLLAEGKVDAVIETNLKPFDIVPLIPIIEKAGGIVSTWNNKKAIEGGNILASSNKKLHNKILKILKFSN
;
A
#
# COMPACT_ATOMS: atom_id res chain seq x y z
N ASN A 1 -7.05 11.64 23.63
CA ASN A 1 -5.63 11.67 24.03
C ASN A 1 -4.79 11.15 22.87
N ASN A 2 -4.28 12.08 22.05
CA ASN A 2 -3.38 11.78 20.97
C ASN A 2 -1.94 11.66 21.52
N LYS A 3 -1.33 10.49 21.40
CA LYS A 3 0.08 10.30 21.72
C LYS A 3 0.88 10.27 20.40
N SER A 4 1.89 11.10 20.27
CA SER A 4 2.83 11.03 19.16
C SER A 4 3.85 9.92 19.41
N LYS A 5 4.03 9.00 18.43
CA LYS A 5 5.01 7.91 18.49
C LYS A 5 6.45 8.41 18.28
N ASN A 6 6.64 9.62 17.70
CA ASN A 6 7.97 10.16 17.40
C ASN A 6 8.00 11.69 17.53
N LYS A 7 8.96 12.21 18.31
CA LYS A 7 9.13 13.67 18.50
C LYS A 7 9.51 14.43 17.23
N LYS A 8 9.97 13.75 16.18
CA LYS A 8 10.46 14.36 14.94
C LYS A 8 9.39 14.45 13.85
N PHE A 9 8.39 13.57 13.91
CA PHE A 9 7.24 13.57 12.99
C PHE A 9 5.99 13.29 13.82
N TYR A 10 4.93 14.05 13.55
CA TYR A 10 3.64 13.80 14.17
C TYR A 10 3.03 12.53 13.55
N ASP A 11 2.99 11.47 14.37
CA ASP A 11 2.41 10.17 14.04
C ASP A 11 1.26 9.91 15.02
N PRO A 12 0.04 10.33 14.67
CA PRO A 12 -1.11 10.23 15.55
C PRO A 12 -1.57 8.79 15.69
N VAL A 13 -1.90 8.40 16.91
CA VAL A 13 -2.61 7.16 17.23
C VAL A 13 -3.86 7.54 17.98
N THR A 14 -5.01 7.09 17.50
CA THR A 14 -6.27 7.30 18.18
C THR A 14 -6.67 6.06 19.00
N ASN A 15 -7.58 6.22 19.95
CA ASN A 15 -8.16 5.05 20.63
C ASN A 15 -8.94 4.16 19.65
N MET A 16 -9.36 4.73 18.52
CA MET A 16 -10.11 4.02 17.48
C MET A 16 -9.23 3.00 16.77
N ASP A 17 -7.96 3.37 16.40
CA ASP A 17 -7.00 2.45 15.78
C ASP A 17 -6.84 1.19 16.62
N LYS A 18 -6.60 1.35 17.92
CA LYS A 18 -6.45 0.22 18.85
C LYS A 18 -7.71 -0.61 18.99
N ASN A 19 -8.88 0.04 19.06
CA ASN A 19 -10.14 -0.69 19.20
C ASN A 19 -10.45 -1.50 17.93
N PHE A 20 -10.22 -0.95 16.75
CA PHE A 20 -10.39 -1.66 15.49
C PHE A 20 -9.41 -2.82 15.34
N GLU A 21 -8.13 -2.61 15.61
CA GLU A 21 -7.17 -3.71 15.54
C GLU A 21 -7.52 -4.82 16.54
N LYS A 22 -7.87 -4.47 17.77
CA LYS A 22 -8.31 -5.44 18.79
C LYS A 22 -9.52 -6.25 18.32
N PHE A 23 -10.50 -5.59 17.72
CA PHE A 23 -11.70 -6.25 17.19
C PHE A 23 -11.35 -7.25 16.07
N ILE A 24 -10.55 -6.83 15.09
CA ILE A 24 -10.11 -7.69 13.98
C ILE A 24 -9.28 -8.87 14.50
N ARG A 25 -8.34 -8.61 15.42
CA ARG A 25 -7.52 -9.66 16.05
C ARG A 25 -8.36 -10.70 16.77
N ASN A 26 -9.39 -10.28 17.51
CA ASN A 26 -10.28 -11.21 18.22
C ASN A 26 -10.96 -12.16 17.23
N ILE A 27 -11.47 -11.66 16.11
CA ILE A 27 -12.07 -12.50 15.06
C ILE A 27 -11.03 -13.49 14.53
N ILE A 28 -9.83 -13.01 14.16
CA ILE A 28 -8.78 -13.88 13.61
C ILE A 28 -8.34 -14.94 14.61
N VAL A 29 -8.18 -14.59 15.88
CA VAL A 29 -7.76 -15.54 16.92
C VAL A 29 -8.84 -16.59 17.18
N THR A 30 -10.12 -16.21 17.09
CA THR A 30 -11.24 -17.15 17.26
C THR A 30 -11.33 -18.12 16.09
N GLU A 31 -11.30 -17.61 14.86
CA GLU A 31 -11.50 -18.43 13.65
C GLU A 31 -10.23 -19.14 13.20
N PHE A 32 -9.06 -18.54 13.43
CA PHE A 32 -7.75 -19.02 12.97
C PHE A 32 -6.71 -18.98 14.10
N PRO A 33 -6.91 -19.72 15.21
CA PRO A 33 -6.10 -19.57 16.42
C PRO A 33 -4.59 -19.86 16.24
N LYS A 34 -4.26 -20.68 15.23
CA LYS A 34 -2.87 -21.06 14.93
C LYS A 34 -2.12 -20.04 14.05
N ASN A 35 -2.80 -19.04 13.50
CA ASN A 35 -2.16 -18.11 12.58
C ASN A 35 -1.36 -17.02 13.31
N ALA A 36 -0.28 -16.55 12.67
CA ALA A 36 0.46 -15.38 13.10
C ALA A 36 -0.31 -14.09 12.73
N ILE A 37 -0.09 -13.02 13.50
CA ILE A 37 -0.71 -11.71 13.24
C ILE A 37 0.33 -10.61 13.46
N VAL A 38 0.56 -9.78 12.45
CA VAL A 38 1.30 -8.53 12.48
C VAL A 38 0.30 -7.39 12.36
N GLY A 39 0.30 -6.46 13.27
CA GLY A 39 -0.55 -5.28 13.20
C GLY A 39 0.24 -4.03 13.55
N GLU A 40 -0.38 -2.87 13.33
CA GLU A 40 0.26 -1.60 13.61
C GLU A 40 0.30 -1.26 15.09
N GLU A 41 -0.79 -1.54 15.82
CA GLU A 41 -1.03 -1.03 17.17
C GLU A 41 -0.59 -1.97 18.29
N PHE A 42 -0.54 -3.28 18.02
CA PHE A 42 -0.18 -4.30 19.00
C PHE A 42 1.00 -5.14 18.55
N LEU A 43 1.70 -5.72 19.51
CA LEU A 43 2.82 -6.63 19.26
C LEU A 43 2.39 -7.81 18.37
N GLU A 44 3.33 -8.29 17.58
CA GLU A 44 3.15 -9.46 16.72
C GLU A 44 2.74 -10.68 17.57
N LYS A 45 1.69 -11.39 17.13
CA LYS A 45 1.39 -12.73 17.60
C LYS A 45 2.18 -13.71 16.76
N TYR A 46 3.26 -14.24 17.31
CA TYR A 46 4.09 -15.23 16.66
C TYR A 46 3.41 -16.60 16.54
N SER A 47 3.67 -17.31 15.45
CA SER A 47 3.23 -18.67 15.22
C SER A 47 4.09 -19.36 14.18
N ASN A 48 4.17 -20.69 14.25
CA ASN A 48 4.80 -21.53 13.23
C ASN A 48 3.87 -21.85 12.05
N SER A 49 2.69 -21.23 11.98
CA SER A 49 1.77 -21.40 10.87
C SER A 49 2.36 -20.83 9.57
N ASN A 50 2.05 -21.48 8.45
CA ASN A 50 2.34 -20.92 7.12
C ASN A 50 1.51 -19.68 6.80
N TYR A 51 0.46 -19.39 7.57
CA TYR A 51 -0.42 -18.24 7.38
C TYR A 51 -0.08 -17.14 8.37
N LYS A 52 0.06 -15.91 7.84
CA LYS A 52 0.30 -14.71 8.63
C LYS A 52 -0.61 -13.59 8.15
N TRP A 53 -1.36 -13.00 9.08
CA TRP A 53 -2.22 -11.85 8.87
C TRP A 53 -1.45 -10.55 9.07
N PHE A 54 -1.77 -9.54 8.25
CA PHE A 54 -1.28 -8.19 8.37
C PHE A 54 -2.48 -7.26 8.51
N ILE A 55 -2.45 -6.35 9.49
CA ILE A 55 -3.58 -5.49 9.83
C ILE A 55 -3.08 -4.06 10.00
N ASP A 56 -3.63 -3.15 9.24
CA ASP A 56 -3.62 -1.73 9.51
C ASP A 56 -5.06 -1.30 9.76
N PRO A 57 -5.40 -0.95 11.00
CA PRO A 57 -6.78 -0.63 11.37
C PRO A 57 -7.28 0.66 10.73
N ILE A 58 -6.41 1.68 10.63
CA ILE A 58 -6.72 2.99 10.02
C ILE A 58 -5.51 3.49 9.25
N ASP A 59 -5.29 2.97 8.04
CA ASP A 59 -4.35 3.55 7.09
C ASP A 59 -4.76 4.98 6.75
N GLY A 60 -3.80 5.89 6.79
CA GLY A 60 -4.09 7.30 6.62
C GLY A 60 -4.70 7.97 7.87
N THR A 61 -4.20 7.67 9.07
CA THR A 61 -4.67 8.24 10.35
C THR A 61 -4.77 9.76 10.33
N LYS A 62 -3.88 10.46 9.60
CA LYS A 62 -3.96 11.92 9.42
C LYS A 62 -5.20 12.35 8.65
N ALA A 63 -5.57 11.62 7.60
CA ALA A 63 -6.79 11.84 6.84
C ALA A 63 -8.01 11.60 7.72
N PHE A 64 -8.03 10.49 8.46
CA PHE A 64 -9.07 10.17 9.43
C PHE A 64 -9.30 11.29 10.45
N MET A 65 -8.23 11.82 11.05
CA MET A 65 -8.30 12.89 12.06
C MET A 65 -8.90 14.20 11.56
N VAL A 66 -8.72 14.53 10.29
CA VAL A 66 -9.25 15.78 9.71
C VAL A 66 -10.57 15.56 8.95
N GLY A 67 -11.12 14.35 8.99
CA GLY A 67 -12.37 14.01 8.30
C GLY A 67 -12.22 13.90 6.78
N ALA A 68 -11.01 13.69 6.26
CA ALA A 68 -10.82 13.44 4.84
C ALA A 68 -11.20 11.98 4.51
N PRO A 69 -11.92 11.70 3.41
CA PRO A 69 -12.55 10.40 3.16
C PRO A 69 -11.58 9.34 2.61
N THR A 70 -10.26 9.57 2.64
CA THR A 70 -9.26 8.73 2.00
C THR A 70 -8.62 7.68 2.90
N TRP A 71 -8.98 7.67 4.19
CA TRP A 71 -8.53 6.65 5.13
C TRP A 71 -9.12 5.27 4.84
N SER A 72 -8.44 4.21 5.26
CA SER A 72 -8.87 2.84 4.98
C SER A 72 -8.56 1.86 6.10
N ASN A 73 -9.25 0.71 6.09
CA ASN A 73 -8.86 -0.47 6.85
C ASN A 73 -8.14 -1.43 5.90
N LEU A 74 -6.98 -1.92 6.28
CA LEU A 74 -6.21 -2.86 5.47
C LEU A 74 -6.08 -4.21 6.18
N ILE A 75 -6.38 -5.29 5.46
CA ILE A 75 -6.18 -6.65 5.94
C ILE A 75 -5.51 -7.48 4.85
N GLY A 76 -4.36 -8.06 5.16
CA GLY A 76 -3.63 -8.95 4.27
C GLY A 76 -3.42 -10.32 4.86
N LEU A 77 -3.40 -11.34 4.02
CA LEU A 77 -3.03 -12.71 4.40
C LEU A 77 -1.88 -13.17 3.51
N THR A 78 -0.83 -13.71 4.13
CA THR A 78 0.23 -14.42 3.41
C THR A 78 0.14 -15.91 3.65
N TYR A 79 0.52 -16.68 2.64
CA TYR A 79 0.79 -18.10 2.75
C TYR A 79 2.25 -18.39 2.40
N LYS A 80 3.01 -19.03 3.31
CA LYS A 80 4.44 -19.28 3.14
C LYS A 80 5.22 -18.02 2.73
N ASN A 81 4.98 -16.91 3.41
CA ASN A 81 5.58 -15.60 3.13
C ASN A 81 5.35 -15.10 1.69
N GLN A 82 4.25 -15.48 1.04
CA GLN A 82 3.80 -14.88 -0.22
C GLN A 82 2.43 -14.23 0.02
N PRO A 83 2.22 -12.97 -0.39
CA PRO A 83 0.91 -12.33 -0.34
C PRO A 83 -0.11 -13.14 -1.14
N ASP A 84 -1.22 -13.48 -0.50
CA ASP A 84 -2.27 -14.36 -1.06
C ASP A 84 -3.60 -13.63 -1.18
N LEU A 85 -4.10 -13.09 -0.07
CA LEU A 85 -5.32 -12.31 -0.04
C LEU A 85 -5.05 -10.91 0.50
N GLY A 86 -5.74 -9.93 -0.03
CA GLY A 86 -5.70 -8.55 0.40
C GLY A 86 -7.06 -7.88 0.34
N LEU A 87 -7.28 -7.00 1.28
CA LEU A 87 -8.49 -6.21 1.43
C LEU A 87 -8.10 -4.77 1.78
N ALA A 88 -8.72 -3.81 1.08
CA ALA A 88 -8.68 -2.41 1.43
C ALA A 88 -10.10 -1.84 1.40
N ASN A 89 -10.58 -1.42 2.57
CA ASN A 89 -11.92 -0.87 2.74
C ASN A 89 -11.82 0.64 3.00
N PHE A 90 -12.51 1.43 2.19
CA PHE A 90 -12.64 2.88 2.30
C PHE A 90 -14.10 3.22 2.67
N PRO A 91 -14.45 3.29 3.97
CA PRO A 91 -15.83 3.44 4.41
C PRO A 91 -16.51 4.69 3.86
N ASP A 92 -15.83 5.84 3.97
CA ASP A 92 -16.39 7.13 3.56
C ASP A 92 -16.54 7.27 2.03
N LEU A 93 -15.77 6.49 1.26
CA LEU A 93 -15.88 6.44 -0.21
C LEU A 93 -16.84 5.34 -0.68
N ASN A 94 -17.35 4.49 0.23
CA ASN A 94 -18.12 3.30 -0.10
C ASN A 94 -17.43 2.43 -1.16
N LYS A 95 -16.12 2.19 -0.97
CA LYS A 95 -15.29 1.37 -1.84
C LYS A 95 -14.61 0.26 -1.06
N PHE A 96 -14.72 -0.93 -1.58
CA PHE A 96 -14.12 -2.13 -1.01
C PHE A 96 -13.31 -2.85 -2.08
N TYR A 97 -12.00 -2.94 -1.89
CA TYR A 97 -11.10 -3.62 -2.80
C TYR A 97 -10.69 -4.96 -2.20
N ILE A 98 -10.76 -6.01 -3.01
CA ILE A 98 -10.40 -7.37 -2.59
C ILE A 98 -9.92 -8.17 -3.80
N ASN A 99 -9.07 -9.17 -3.57
CA ASN A 99 -8.75 -10.17 -4.59
C ASN A 99 -9.29 -11.56 -4.21
N ASP A 100 -9.48 -12.38 -5.22
CA ASP A 100 -9.51 -13.83 -5.11
C ASP A 100 -8.21 -14.43 -5.71
N GLN A 101 -8.16 -15.74 -5.87
CA GLN A 101 -6.99 -16.43 -6.42
C GLN A 101 -6.64 -16.01 -7.87
N LYS A 102 -7.57 -15.42 -8.62
CA LYS A 102 -7.42 -15.13 -10.05
C LYS A 102 -7.49 -13.64 -10.38
N LYS A 103 -8.30 -12.87 -9.68
CA LYS A 103 -8.66 -11.49 -10.04
C LYS A 103 -8.78 -10.60 -8.81
N SER A 104 -8.73 -9.30 -9.06
CA SER A 104 -9.06 -8.28 -8.07
C SER A 104 -10.33 -7.54 -8.45
N TYR A 105 -11.03 -7.06 -7.44
CA TYR A 105 -12.35 -6.46 -7.57
C TYR A 105 -12.43 -5.16 -6.77
N LEU A 106 -13.15 -4.19 -7.33
CA LEU A 106 -13.77 -3.12 -6.60
C LEU A 106 -15.23 -3.49 -6.37
N ILE A 107 -15.65 -3.48 -5.12
CA ILE A 107 -17.04 -3.65 -4.70
C ILE A 107 -17.54 -2.32 -4.15
N ASN A 108 -18.58 -1.81 -4.73
CA ASN A 108 -19.39 -0.69 -4.23
C ASN A 108 -20.87 -1.06 -4.47
N LYS A 109 -21.65 -0.22 -5.16
CA LYS A 109 -23.01 -0.63 -5.61
C LYS A 109 -22.98 -1.86 -6.52
N ASN A 110 -21.88 -2.05 -7.26
CA ASN A 110 -21.65 -3.16 -8.18
C ASN A 110 -20.27 -3.78 -7.97
N LYS A 111 -20.08 -5.04 -8.38
CA LYS A 111 -18.78 -5.72 -8.39
C LYS A 111 -18.09 -5.49 -9.74
N LYS A 112 -16.93 -4.83 -9.76
CA LYS A 112 -16.13 -4.56 -10.95
C LYS A 112 -14.78 -5.25 -10.86
N ILE A 113 -14.39 -5.98 -11.94
CA ILE A 113 -13.04 -6.53 -12.07
C ILE A 113 -12.05 -5.39 -12.30
N LEU A 114 -10.97 -5.38 -11.54
CA LEU A 114 -9.88 -4.42 -11.67
C LEU A 114 -8.93 -4.83 -12.80
N LYS A 115 -8.41 -3.84 -13.50
CA LYS A 115 -7.36 -4.00 -14.50
C LYS A 115 -6.47 -2.76 -14.50
N THR A 116 -5.17 -2.98 -14.36
CA THR A 116 -4.17 -1.91 -14.47
C THR A 116 -4.07 -1.38 -15.90
N SER A 117 -3.52 -0.18 -16.05
CA SER A 117 -3.22 0.44 -17.34
C SER A 117 -2.18 -0.37 -18.14
N LYS A 118 -2.22 -0.25 -19.46
CA LYS A 118 -1.22 -0.80 -20.37
C LYS A 118 -0.17 0.24 -20.81
N GLU A 119 -0.31 1.49 -20.37
CA GLU A 119 0.64 2.55 -20.73
C GLU A 119 2.04 2.24 -20.20
N ASN A 120 3.03 2.39 -21.06
CA ASN A 120 4.44 2.19 -20.72
C ASN A 120 5.38 3.24 -21.31
N ASN A 121 4.84 4.26 -22.00
CA ASN A 121 5.61 5.42 -22.41
C ASN A 121 5.62 6.44 -21.27
N LEU A 122 6.78 6.66 -20.66
CA LEU A 122 6.93 7.59 -19.53
C LEU A 122 6.29 8.96 -19.82
N LYS A 123 6.47 9.50 -21.03
CA LYS A 123 5.90 10.81 -21.41
C LYS A 123 4.37 10.85 -21.40
N LYS A 124 3.69 9.72 -21.34
CA LYS A 124 2.22 9.60 -21.25
C LYS A 124 1.74 9.10 -19.89
N CYS A 125 2.67 8.65 -19.03
CA CYS A 125 2.34 8.06 -17.75
C CYS A 125 1.88 9.11 -16.72
N LYS A 126 0.94 8.71 -15.88
CA LYS A 126 0.50 9.38 -14.67
C LYS A 126 1.09 8.65 -13.48
N ILE A 127 1.97 9.31 -12.73
CA ILE A 127 2.59 8.76 -11.52
C ILE A 127 2.14 9.58 -10.33
N ILE A 128 1.82 8.90 -9.24
CA ILE A 128 1.48 9.53 -7.97
C ILE A 128 2.31 8.92 -6.85
N GLY A 129 2.36 9.58 -5.72
CA GLY A 129 3.01 9.03 -4.53
C GLY A 129 3.25 10.05 -3.44
N HIS A 130 3.50 9.53 -2.26
CA HIS A 130 3.87 10.30 -1.09
C HIS A 130 5.40 10.43 -1.05
N LEU A 131 5.92 11.52 -1.63
CA LEU A 131 7.35 11.74 -1.77
C LEU A 131 7.91 12.78 -0.78
N HIS A 132 7.13 13.14 0.23
CA HIS A 132 7.53 14.20 1.17
C HIS A 132 8.90 13.94 1.78
N GLU A 133 9.15 12.72 2.26
CA GLU A 133 10.44 12.34 2.84
C GLU A 133 11.56 12.28 1.80
N VAL A 134 11.27 11.79 0.60
CA VAL A 134 12.27 11.63 -0.46
C VAL A 134 12.69 12.98 -1.06
N LEU A 135 11.81 13.95 -1.13
CA LEU A 135 12.17 15.31 -1.55
C LEU A 135 13.13 15.96 -0.54
N PHE A 136 13.08 15.56 0.71
CA PHE A 136 14.00 16.03 1.77
C PHE A 136 15.27 15.16 1.91
N LEU A 137 15.24 13.91 1.45
CA LEU A 137 16.42 13.05 1.46
C LEU A 137 17.36 13.46 0.32
N LYS A 138 18.49 14.09 0.66
CA LYS A 138 19.51 14.57 -0.31
C LYS A 138 19.92 13.48 -1.31
N LYS A 139 19.95 12.21 -0.89
CA LYS A 139 20.45 11.06 -1.66
C LYS A 139 19.61 10.70 -2.89
N ASN A 140 18.28 10.96 -2.87
CA ASN A 140 17.35 10.46 -3.90
C ASN A 140 16.69 11.57 -4.72
N LYS A 141 17.04 12.82 -4.45
CA LYS A 141 16.41 13.99 -5.04
C LYS A 141 16.60 14.10 -6.56
N LYS A 142 17.76 13.66 -7.05
CA LYS A 142 18.12 13.75 -8.48
C LYS A 142 17.28 12.76 -9.32
N GLU A 143 17.16 11.54 -8.85
CA GLU A 143 16.41 10.45 -9.49
C GLU A 143 14.92 10.77 -9.57
N LEU A 144 14.37 11.28 -8.48
CA LEU A 144 12.97 11.70 -8.46
C LEU A 144 12.70 12.89 -9.37
N LYS A 145 13.57 13.91 -9.38
CA LYS A 145 13.47 15.01 -10.34
C LYS A 145 13.45 14.48 -11.78
N LYS A 146 14.29 13.47 -12.08
CA LYS A 146 14.32 12.84 -13.40
C LYS A 146 13.02 12.12 -13.73
N ILE A 147 12.39 11.41 -12.76
CA ILE A 147 11.08 10.79 -12.96
C ILE A 147 10.03 11.87 -13.20
N ILE A 148 9.95 12.87 -12.33
CA ILE A 148 8.96 13.97 -12.41
C ILE A 148 9.03 14.66 -13.77
N SER A 149 10.24 14.95 -14.28
CA SER A 149 10.43 15.59 -15.59
C SER A 149 10.18 14.68 -16.80
N SER A 150 10.10 13.36 -16.58
CA SER A 150 9.95 12.37 -17.67
C SER A 150 8.52 11.93 -17.91
N VAL A 151 7.57 12.30 -17.04
CA VAL A 151 6.19 11.82 -17.08
C VAL A 151 5.20 12.92 -17.45
N SER A 152 4.02 12.54 -17.95
CA SER A 152 2.98 13.52 -18.30
C SER A 152 2.34 14.18 -17.08
N TYR A 153 2.25 13.44 -16.00
CA TYR A 153 1.67 13.89 -14.74
C TYR A 153 2.38 13.24 -13.56
N PHE A 154 2.81 14.07 -12.64
CA PHE A 154 3.30 13.64 -11.35
C PHE A 154 2.50 14.34 -10.25
N GLY A 155 1.76 13.56 -9.45
CA GLY A 155 0.97 14.06 -8.34
C GLY A 155 1.60 13.67 -7.00
N ALA A 156 1.96 14.64 -6.19
CA ALA A 156 2.27 14.42 -4.78
C ALA A 156 0.95 14.22 -4.02
N ALA A 157 0.36 13.03 -4.13
CA ALA A 157 -0.90 12.69 -3.51
C ALA A 157 -0.66 11.92 -2.19
N THR A 158 -1.23 12.42 -1.12
CA THR A 158 -1.19 11.81 0.21
C THR A 158 -2.50 11.04 0.46
N PHE A 159 -2.80 10.08 -0.41
CA PHE A 159 -4.02 9.26 -0.31
C PHE A 159 -3.72 7.85 0.22
N ASP A 160 -2.51 7.63 0.73
CA ASP A 160 -2.05 6.41 1.37
C ASP A 160 -2.45 5.15 0.52
N ALA A 161 -3.11 4.15 1.07
CA ALA A 161 -3.53 2.96 0.32
C ALA A 161 -4.40 3.25 -0.92
N LEU A 162 -5.15 4.38 -0.95
CA LEU A 162 -5.96 4.71 -2.12
C LEU A 162 -5.11 4.95 -3.37
N ASN A 163 -3.86 5.43 -3.23
CA ASN A 163 -2.93 5.55 -4.36
C ASN A 163 -2.75 4.22 -5.09
N PHE A 164 -2.54 3.16 -4.34
CA PHE A 164 -2.34 1.79 -4.87
C PHE A 164 -3.64 1.20 -5.44
N CYS A 165 -4.78 1.51 -4.84
CA CYS A 165 -6.08 1.12 -5.36
C CYS A 165 -6.40 1.81 -6.68
N LEU A 166 -6.05 3.10 -6.85
CA LEU A 166 -6.17 3.83 -8.12
C LEU A 166 -5.29 3.22 -9.22
N LEU A 167 -4.12 2.68 -8.86
CA LEU A 167 -3.27 1.92 -9.78
C LEU A 167 -3.97 0.63 -10.23
N ALA A 168 -4.53 -0.13 -9.29
CA ALA A 168 -5.28 -1.35 -9.60
C ALA A 168 -6.52 -1.08 -10.46
N GLU A 169 -7.15 0.11 -10.33
CA GLU A 169 -8.24 0.57 -11.22
C GLU A 169 -7.76 1.01 -12.62
N GLY A 170 -6.44 1.13 -12.84
CA GLY A 170 -5.87 1.65 -14.10
C GLY A 170 -5.99 3.16 -14.29
N LYS A 171 -6.26 3.92 -13.22
CA LYS A 171 -6.41 5.38 -13.26
C LYS A 171 -5.06 6.10 -13.24
N VAL A 172 -4.06 5.47 -12.63
CA VAL A 172 -2.66 5.90 -12.64
C VAL A 172 -1.78 4.75 -13.10
N ASP A 173 -0.57 5.05 -13.53
CA ASP A 173 0.32 4.08 -14.16
C ASP A 173 1.42 3.58 -13.21
N ALA A 174 1.78 4.37 -12.21
CA ALA A 174 2.67 3.95 -11.14
C ALA A 174 2.43 4.73 -9.85
N VAL A 175 2.82 4.11 -8.74
CA VAL A 175 2.87 4.68 -7.38
C VAL A 175 4.28 4.52 -6.85
N ILE A 176 4.82 5.60 -6.28
CA ILE A 176 6.15 5.64 -5.67
C ILE A 176 5.99 6.14 -4.24
N GLU A 177 6.25 5.26 -3.27
CA GLU A 177 6.08 5.55 -1.84
C GLU A 177 7.36 5.21 -1.07
N THR A 178 7.53 5.83 0.09
CA THR A 178 8.69 5.61 0.94
C THR A 178 8.30 5.18 2.34
N ASN A 179 9.16 4.36 2.95
CA ASN A 179 9.08 4.00 4.36
C ASN A 179 7.79 3.28 4.80
N LEU A 180 7.12 2.57 3.87
CA LEU A 180 5.95 1.76 4.19
C LEU A 180 6.31 0.61 5.14
N LYS A 181 5.39 0.26 6.02
CA LYS A 181 5.48 -0.91 6.88
C LYS A 181 4.84 -2.13 6.21
N PRO A 182 5.09 -3.35 6.70
CA PRO A 182 4.46 -4.54 6.15
C PRO A 182 2.93 -4.48 6.12
N PHE A 183 2.30 -3.94 7.15
CA PHE A 183 0.85 -3.85 7.25
C PHE A 183 0.24 -2.83 6.27
N ASP A 184 1.02 -1.81 5.80
CA ASP A 184 0.57 -0.84 4.79
C ASP A 184 0.54 -1.46 3.40
N ILE A 185 1.51 -2.34 3.07
CA ILE A 185 1.71 -2.78 1.68
C ILE A 185 1.29 -4.23 1.41
N VAL A 186 1.46 -5.15 2.36
CA VAL A 186 1.14 -6.57 2.14
C VAL A 186 -0.33 -6.77 1.72
N PRO A 187 -1.32 -6.05 2.28
CA PRO A 187 -2.71 -6.15 1.83
C PRO A 187 -2.92 -5.71 0.38
N LEU A 188 -2.11 -4.78 -0.10
CA LEU A 188 -2.26 -4.15 -1.41
C LEU A 188 -1.56 -4.92 -2.54
N ILE A 189 -0.51 -5.69 -2.22
CA ILE A 189 0.25 -6.46 -3.21
C ILE A 189 -0.66 -7.37 -4.04
N PRO A 190 -1.45 -8.30 -3.46
CA PRO A 190 -2.26 -9.22 -4.24
C PRO A 190 -3.38 -8.51 -5.00
N ILE A 191 -3.92 -7.40 -4.48
CA ILE A 191 -4.91 -6.57 -5.19
C ILE A 191 -4.31 -6.03 -6.49
N ILE A 192 -3.09 -5.48 -6.43
CA ILE A 192 -2.41 -4.91 -7.59
C ILE A 192 -1.98 -5.99 -8.58
N GLU A 193 -1.37 -7.08 -8.09
CA GLU A 193 -0.84 -8.14 -8.95
C GLU A 193 -1.95 -8.91 -9.68
N LYS A 194 -3.08 -9.19 -9.01
CA LYS A 194 -4.24 -9.83 -9.65
C LYS A 194 -5.01 -8.88 -10.58
N ALA A 195 -4.76 -7.56 -10.50
CA ALA A 195 -5.21 -6.58 -11.49
C ALA A 195 -4.26 -6.47 -12.71
N GLY A 196 -3.08 -7.10 -12.66
CA GLY A 196 -2.07 -7.10 -13.74
C GLY A 196 -0.87 -6.18 -13.50
N GLY A 197 -0.76 -5.57 -12.33
CA GLY A 197 0.36 -4.74 -11.93
C GLY A 197 1.53 -5.52 -11.33
N ILE A 198 2.54 -4.80 -10.87
CA ILE A 198 3.75 -5.34 -10.23
C ILE A 198 4.10 -4.44 -9.05
N VAL A 199 4.50 -5.08 -7.94
CA VAL A 199 4.98 -4.39 -6.75
C VAL A 199 6.38 -4.90 -6.38
N SER A 200 7.29 -3.97 -6.10
CA SER A 200 8.61 -4.29 -5.54
C SER A 200 9.14 -3.15 -4.69
N THR A 201 10.21 -3.41 -3.96
CA THR A 201 11.03 -2.32 -3.41
C THR A 201 11.76 -1.61 -4.56
N TRP A 202 12.28 -0.40 -4.31
CA TRP A 202 13.12 0.33 -5.29
C TRP A 202 14.38 -0.45 -5.71
N ASN A 203 14.84 -1.38 -4.87
CA ASN A 203 15.96 -2.29 -5.19
C ASN A 203 15.51 -3.57 -5.90
N ASN A 204 14.27 -3.61 -6.41
CA ASN A 204 13.69 -4.76 -7.10
C ASN A 204 13.66 -6.05 -6.26
N LYS A 205 13.49 -5.91 -4.95
CA LYS A 205 13.25 -7.02 -4.01
C LYS A 205 11.76 -7.15 -3.72
N LYS A 206 11.36 -8.27 -3.12
CA LYS A 206 9.97 -8.46 -2.64
C LYS A 206 9.60 -7.37 -1.64
N ALA A 207 8.38 -6.86 -1.72
CA ALA A 207 7.88 -5.75 -0.92
C ALA A 207 7.24 -6.17 0.41
N ILE A 208 7.30 -7.45 0.77
CA ILE A 208 6.61 -8.00 1.94
C ILE A 208 7.09 -7.41 3.27
N GLU A 209 8.35 -6.98 3.32
CA GLU A 209 8.93 -6.34 4.51
C GLU A 209 8.73 -4.81 4.52
N GLY A 210 7.95 -4.28 3.58
CA GLY A 210 7.78 -2.84 3.42
C GLY A 210 9.01 -2.14 2.85
N GLY A 211 9.22 -0.87 3.22
CA GLY A 211 10.33 -0.03 2.77
C GLY A 211 9.93 0.96 1.68
N ASN A 212 10.88 1.29 0.80
CA ASN A 212 10.62 2.17 -0.35
C ASN A 212 10.03 1.35 -1.49
N ILE A 213 8.78 1.63 -1.86
CA ILE A 213 7.96 0.81 -2.74
C ILE A 213 7.76 1.49 -4.09
N LEU A 214 7.85 0.68 -5.14
CA LEU A 214 7.37 0.98 -6.48
C LEU A 214 6.28 -0.02 -6.84
N ALA A 215 5.08 0.48 -7.12
CA ALA A 215 4.03 -0.27 -7.78
C ALA A 215 3.82 0.29 -9.20
N SER A 216 3.60 -0.57 -10.18
CA SER A 216 3.45 -0.16 -11.59
C SER A 216 2.40 -0.99 -12.29
N SER A 217 1.74 -0.39 -13.26
CA SER A 217 0.66 -1.00 -14.02
C SER A 217 1.11 -2.19 -14.88
N ASN A 218 2.39 -2.27 -15.26
CA ASN A 218 2.94 -3.36 -16.06
C ASN A 218 4.47 -3.45 -15.95
N LYS A 219 5.04 -4.61 -16.31
CA LYS A 219 6.46 -4.92 -16.20
C LYS A 219 7.36 -3.99 -17.01
N LYS A 220 6.91 -3.53 -18.20
CA LYS A 220 7.72 -2.64 -19.05
C LYS A 220 7.92 -1.29 -18.38
N LEU A 221 6.85 -0.71 -17.84
CA LEU A 221 6.91 0.55 -17.09
C LEU A 221 7.74 0.39 -15.81
N HIS A 222 7.47 -0.67 -15.04
CA HIS A 222 8.19 -0.97 -13.80
C HIS A 222 9.70 -0.97 -14.00
N ASN A 223 10.18 -1.72 -15.00
CA ASN A 223 11.60 -1.78 -15.31
C ASN A 223 12.19 -0.43 -15.74
N LYS A 224 11.42 0.42 -16.46
CA LYS A 224 11.88 1.77 -16.85
C LYS A 224 12.05 2.66 -15.62
N ILE A 225 11.09 2.64 -14.69
CA ILE A 225 11.15 3.44 -13.47
C ILE A 225 12.29 2.95 -12.57
N LEU A 226 12.42 1.62 -12.37
CA LEU A 226 13.52 1.05 -11.57
C LEU A 226 14.91 1.44 -12.12
N LYS A 227 15.09 1.51 -13.44
CA LYS A 227 16.36 1.97 -14.02
C LYS A 227 16.70 3.42 -13.64
N ILE A 228 15.68 4.25 -13.40
CA ILE A 228 15.88 5.64 -12.96
C ILE A 228 16.12 5.68 -11.44
N LEU A 229 15.38 4.83 -10.68
CA LEU A 229 15.49 4.72 -9.22
C LEU A 229 16.74 3.95 -8.77
N LYS A 230 17.40 3.18 -9.65
CA LYS A 230 18.64 2.47 -9.31
C LYS A 230 19.69 3.47 -8.88
N PHE A 231 19.90 3.52 -7.60
CA PHE A 231 20.93 4.29 -6.96
C PHE A 231 22.29 3.68 -7.31
N SER A 232 23.20 4.50 -7.79
CA SER A 232 24.62 4.16 -7.73
C SER A 232 24.95 3.88 -6.26
N ASN A 233 25.35 2.65 -5.98
CA ASN A 233 25.91 2.25 -4.69
C ASN A 233 27.11 3.12 -4.35
#